data_75cdd20936c2ac7c56c4e2d359f93208
#
_entry.id   75cdd20936c2ac7c56c4e2d359f93208
#
_cell.length_a   1.000
_cell.length_b   1.000
_cell.length_c   1.000
_cell.angle_alpha   90.00
_cell.angle_beta   90.00
_cell.angle_gamma   90.00
#
_symmetry.space_group_name_H-M   'P 1'
#
loop_
_entity.id
_entity.type
_entity.pdbx_description
1 polymer ?
#
loop_
_entity_poly.entity_id
_entity_poly.type
_entity_poly.pdbx_seq_one_letter_code
_entity_poly.pdbx_strand_id
1 'polypeptide(L)'
;MPNINVEAIPWTEFVSPKGAFRGRYREISLALGAKKDAGPADGGHPFDVTLEVLAPGESCCPYHAHAAQWELFYILSGAGTVRRNGESFAVKAGDAIMHPPGEAHQIRNTGTDELQYLIIADNPPIDPCVYPDSGKAHVLVPGGQIMIRHSTAEKLDYFDGEE
;
A
#
# COMPACT_ATOMS: atom_id res chain seq x y z
N MET A 1 -14.82 -0.42 22.94
CA MET A 1 -13.83 -0.09 21.88
C MET A 1 -13.61 1.42 21.93
N PRO A 2 -12.39 1.91 21.73
CA PRO A 2 -12.15 3.34 21.67
C PRO A 2 -12.87 3.94 20.45
N ASN A 3 -13.31 5.18 20.58
CA ASN A 3 -13.69 6.04 19.47
C ASN A 3 -12.67 7.17 19.39
N ILE A 4 -12.33 7.60 18.17
CA ILE A 4 -11.36 8.67 17.97
C ILE A 4 -11.84 9.62 16.87
N ASN A 5 -11.55 10.90 17.06
CA ASN A 5 -11.65 11.86 15.97
C ASN A 5 -10.36 11.78 15.14
N VAL A 6 -10.47 11.51 13.85
CA VAL A 6 -9.32 11.37 12.94
C VAL A 6 -8.45 12.62 12.93
N GLU A 7 -9.05 13.81 13.11
CA GLU A 7 -8.30 15.07 13.21
C GLU A 7 -7.40 15.16 14.46
N ALA A 8 -7.67 14.34 15.48
CA ALA A 8 -6.82 14.26 16.67
C ALA A 8 -5.61 13.32 16.50
N ILE A 9 -5.55 12.53 15.44
CA ILE A 9 -4.40 11.66 15.14
C ILE A 9 -3.27 12.54 14.57
N PRO A 10 -2.05 12.51 15.15
CA PRO A 10 -0.92 13.22 14.57
C PRO A 10 -0.63 12.74 13.14
N TRP A 11 -0.19 13.66 12.27
CA TRP A 11 0.35 13.28 10.98
C TRP A 11 1.70 12.58 11.11
N THR A 12 1.87 11.51 10.35
CA THR A 12 3.17 10.89 10.10
C THR A 12 3.60 11.26 8.70
N GLU A 13 4.76 11.91 8.57
CA GLU A 13 5.35 12.22 7.26
C GLU A 13 6.23 11.08 6.80
N PHE A 14 6.22 10.84 5.50
CA PHE A 14 7.04 9.83 4.85
C PHE A 14 7.78 10.44 3.65
N VAL A 15 9.07 10.14 3.57
CA VAL A 15 9.92 10.47 2.43
C VAL A 15 10.87 9.30 2.19
N SER A 16 10.84 8.73 0.97
CA SER A 16 11.78 7.67 0.59
C SER A 16 13.22 8.20 0.54
N PRO A 17 14.25 7.35 0.69
CA PRO A 17 15.66 7.80 0.78
C PRO A 17 16.15 8.69 -0.36
N LYS A 18 15.56 8.59 -1.55
CA LYS A 18 15.88 9.43 -2.71
C LYS A 18 14.81 10.48 -3.00
N GLY A 19 13.80 10.61 -2.13
CA GLY A 19 12.72 11.59 -2.25
C GLY A 19 11.72 11.34 -3.38
N ALA A 20 11.76 10.18 -4.03
CA ALA A 20 10.86 9.85 -5.15
C ALA A 20 9.42 9.58 -4.69
N PHE A 21 9.27 9.07 -3.48
CA PHE A 21 7.97 8.76 -2.87
C PHE A 21 7.87 9.53 -1.57
N ARG A 22 6.76 10.20 -1.38
CA ARG A 22 6.48 10.99 -0.18
C ARG A 22 4.99 11.23 -0.01
N GLY A 23 4.61 11.60 1.18
CA GLY A 23 3.26 11.92 1.58
C GLY A 23 3.16 12.04 3.08
N ARG A 24 1.95 12.23 3.59
CA ARG A 24 1.67 12.16 5.01
C ARG A 24 0.41 11.35 5.25
N TYR A 25 0.34 10.69 6.40
CA TYR A 25 -0.78 9.80 6.69
C TYR A 25 -1.16 9.79 8.17
N ARG A 26 -2.36 9.32 8.44
CA ARG A 26 -2.88 9.01 9.78
C ARG A 26 -3.33 7.55 9.81
N GLU A 27 -2.72 6.76 10.67
CA GLU A 27 -3.06 5.33 10.84
C GLU A 27 -4.29 5.20 11.74
N ILE A 28 -5.48 5.20 11.16
CA ILE A 28 -6.75 5.18 11.90
C ILE A 28 -6.92 3.86 12.66
N SER A 29 -6.58 2.73 12.04
CA SER A 29 -6.67 1.42 12.70
C SER A 29 -5.77 1.31 13.93
N LEU A 30 -4.55 1.85 13.87
CA LEU A 30 -3.65 1.86 15.03
C LEU A 30 -4.20 2.75 16.15
N ALA A 31 -4.75 3.91 15.81
CA ALA A 31 -5.37 4.80 16.79
C ALA A 31 -6.62 4.17 17.44
N LEU A 32 -7.27 3.22 16.77
CA LEU A 32 -8.38 2.42 17.29
C LEU A 32 -7.92 1.14 18.01
N GLY A 33 -6.60 0.95 18.18
CA GLY A 33 -6.04 -0.13 18.99
C GLY A 33 -5.59 -1.35 18.22
N ALA A 34 -5.53 -1.31 16.88
CA ALA A 34 -4.88 -2.37 16.10
C ALA A 34 -3.38 -2.42 16.41
N LYS A 35 -2.82 -3.61 16.43
CA LYS A 35 -1.38 -3.80 16.49
C LYS A 35 -0.82 -3.71 15.06
N LYS A 36 0.24 -2.94 14.89
CA LYS A 36 0.89 -2.75 13.59
C LYS A 36 1.44 -4.06 13.02
N ASP A 37 1.30 -4.24 11.72
CA ASP A 37 1.80 -5.39 10.96
C ASP A 37 1.32 -6.74 11.52
N ALA A 38 0.10 -6.77 12.07
CA ALA A 38 -0.48 -7.93 12.71
C ALA A 38 -1.87 -8.23 12.14
N GLY A 39 -2.14 -9.50 11.87
CA GLY A 39 -3.48 -9.97 11.55
C GLY A 39 -4.38 -10.09 12.79
N PRO A 40 -5.67 -10.42 12.61
CA PRO A 40 -6.64 -10.51 13.72
C PRO A 40 -6.24 -11.47 14.83
N ALA A 41 -5.53 -12.57 14.51
CA ALA A 41 -5.06 -13.54 15.50
C ALA A 41 -3.97 -12.97 16.42
N ASP A 42 -3.25 -11.96 15.99
CA ASP A 42 -2.10 -11.37 16.68
C ASP A 42 -2.38 -9.97 17.23
N GLY A 43 -3.64 -9.54 17.22
CA GLY A 43 -4.10 -8.26 17.77
C GLY A 43 -4.25 -7.13 16.75
N GLY A 44 -4.14 -7.42 15.45
CA GLY A 44 -4.54 -6.52 14.38
C GLY A 44 -6.05 -6.50 14.17
N HIS A 45 -6.52 -5.64 13.31
CA HIS A 45 -7.91 -5.65 12.84
C HIS A 45 -8.04 -6.54 11.58
N PRO A 46 -9.25 -6.99 11.20
CA PRO A 46 -9.45 -7.75 9.96
C PRO A 46 -9.22 -6.89 8.70
N PHE A 47 -9.18 -5.58 8.87
CA PHE A 47 -8.84 -4.60 7.84
C PHE A 47 -8.16 -3.39 8.50
N ASP A 48 -7.31 -2.72 7.75
CA ASP A 48 -6.70 -1.46 8.17
C ASP A 48 -7.30 -0.28 7.41
N VAL A 49 -7.34 0.86 8.08
CA VAL A 49 -7.81 2.13 7.52
C VAL A 49 -6.74 3.18 7.76
N THR A 50 -6.29 3.80 6.67
CA THR A 50 -5.33 4.90 6.69
C THR A 50 -5.89 6.09 5.91
N LEU A 51 -5.75 7.29 6.45
CA LEU A 51 -5.97 8.53 5.71
C LEU A 51 -4.63 8.99 5.14
N GLU A 52 -4.54 9.04 3.81
CA GLU A 52 -3.37 9.51 3.07
C GLU A 52 -3.58 10.90 2.48
N VAL A 53 -2.51 11.69 2.44
CA VAL A 53 -2.47 13.00 1.78
C VAL A 53 -1.20 13.11 0.94
N LEU A 54 -1.38 13.44 -0.33
CA LEU A 54 -0.31 13.68 -1.30
C LEU A 54 -0.35 15.13 -1.75
N ALA A 55 0.76 15.84 -1.67
CA ALA A 55 0.90 17.13 -2.31
C ALA A 55 0.99 17.00 -3.85
N PRO A 56 0.77 18.08 -4.63
CA PRO A 56 0.88 18.02 -6.08
C PRO A 56 2.19 17.40 -6.56
N GLY A 57 2.08 16.42 -7.46
CA GLY A 57 3.20 15.68 -8.03
C GLY A 57 3.68 14.48 -7.22
N GLU A 58 3.15 14.24 -6.03
CA GLU A 58 3.59 13.15 -5.14
C GLU A 58 2.88 11.82 -5.39
N SER A 59 3.56 10.75 -5.00
CA SER A 59 3.05 9.38 -4.78
C SER A 59 3.64 8.85 -3.48
N CYS A 60 2.87 8.13 -2.69
CA CYS A 60 3.36 7.58 -1.40
C CYS A 60 4.21 6.31 -1.59
N CYS A 61 3.94 5.51 -2.61
CA CYS A 61 4.53 4.20 -2.79
C CYS A 61 4.91 3.91 -4.24
N PRO A 62 5.82 2.93 -4.47
CA PRO A 62 6.09 2.40 -5.80
C PRO A 62 4.85 1.74 -6.42
N TYR A 63 4.84 1.60 -7.74
CA TYR A 63 3.90 0.76 -8.47
C TYR A 63 4.08 -0.69 -8.05
N HIS A 64 3.02 -1.32 -7.50
CA HIS A 64 3.10 -2.63 -6.87
C HIS A 64 1.79 -3.41 -7.00
N ALA A 65 1.87 -4.71 -6.74
CA ALA A 65 0.72 -5.60 -6.64
C ALA A 65 0.85 -6.49 -5.42
N HIS A 66 -0.22 -6.58 -4.66
CA HIS A 66 -0.39 -7.52 -3.55
C HIS A 66 -0.79 -8.90 -4.06
N ALA A 67 -0.26 -9.97 -3.46
CA ALA A 67 -0.62 -11.33 -3.86
C ALA A 67 -1.96 -11.79 -3.25
N ALA A 68 -2.32 -11.28 -2.09
CA ALA A 68 -3.50 -11.71 -1.34
C ALA A 68 -4.37 -10.55 -0.83
N GLN A 69 -3.79 -9.38 -0.58
CA GLN A 69 -4.48 -8.24 0.00
C GLN A 69 -5.40 -7.56 -1.03
N TRP A 70 -6.60 -7.19 -0.59
CA TRP A 70 -7.51 -6.28 -1.26
C TRP A 70 -7.33 -4.87 -0.71
N GLU A 71 -7.27 -3.87 -1.58
CA GLU A 71 -7.25 -2.47 -1.18
C GLU A 71 -8.39 -1.71 -1.83
N LEU A 72 -9.09 -0.90 -1.04
CA LEU A 72 -10.05 0.09 -1.51
C LEU A 72 -9.48 1.49 -1.29
N PHE A 73 -9.37 2.27 -2.37
CA PHE A 73 -9.12 3.70 -2.28
C PHE A 73 -10.43 4.46 -2.41
N TYR A 74 -10.69 5.37 -1.48
CA TYR A 74 -11.81 6.29 -1.55
C TYR A 74 -11.33 7.74 -1.51
N ILE A 75 -11.53 8.47 -2.60
CA ILE A 75 -11.03 9.85 -2.76
C ILE A 75 -11.93 10.81 -2.00
N LEU A 76 -11.37 11.49 -1.01
CA LEU A 76 -12.09 12.46 -0.17
C LEU A 76 -12.07 13.86 -0.78
N SER A 77 -10.90 14.29 -1.28
CA SER A 77 -10.73 15.61 -1.90
C SER A 77 -9.56 15.62 -2.88
N GLY A 78 -9.51 16.63 -3.73
CA GLY A 78 -8.48 16.77 -4.77
C GLY A 78 -8.74 15.88 -5.99
N ALA A 79 -7.72 15.74 -6.81
CA ALA A 79 -7.74 14.94 -8.03
C ALA A 79 -6.36 14.33 -8.27
N GLY A 80 -6.32 13.20 -8.95
CA GLY A 80 -5.09 12.49 -9.24
C GLY A 80 -5.22 11.53 -10.40
N THR A 81 -4.26 10.65 -10.53
CA THR A 81 -4.23 9.56 -11.51
C THR A 81 -3.91 8.25 -10.79
N VAL A 82 -4.67 7.21 -11.10
CA VAL A 82 -4.36 5.84 -10.72
C VAL A 82 -3.79 5.14 -11.94
N ARG A 83 -2.59 4.55 -11.79
CA ARG A 83 -2.02 3.59 -12.73
C ARG A 83 -2.43 2.20 -12.29
N ARG A 84 -3.01 1.41 -13.18
CA ARG A 84 -3.54 0.07 -12.94
C ARG A 84 -3.26 -0.85 -14.11
N ASN A 85 -2.54 -1.95 -13.88
CA ASN A 85 -2.12 -2.92 -14.91
C ASN A 85 -1.53 -2.28 -16.18
N GLY A 86 -0.72 -1.21 -15.99
CA GLY A 86 -0.08 -0.48 -17.09
C GLY A 86 -0.91 0.66 -17.69
N GLU A 87 -2.20 0.69 -17.49
CA GLU A 87 -3.09 1.79 -17.90
C GLU A 87 -3.22 2.85 -16.81
N SER A 88 -3.60 4.06 -17.19
CA SER A 88 -3.79 5.17 -16.24
C SER A 88 -5.13 5.85 -16.47
N PHE A 89 -5.81 6.19 -15.39
CA PHE A 89 -7.08 6.92 -15.43
C PHE A 89 -7.14 8.00 -14.33
N ALA A 90 -7.85 9.07 -14.62
CA ALA A 90 -8.04 10.16 -13.68
C ALA A 90 -9.02 9.77 -12.57
N VAL A 91 -8.76 10.29 -11.36
CA VAL A 91 -9.63 10.14 -10.19
C VAL A 91 -9.85 11.49 -9.53
N LYS A 92 -10.99 11.64 -8.84
CA LYS A 92 -11.40 12.88 -8.14
C LYS A 92 -12.23 12.55 -6.90
N ALA A 93 -12.50 13.55 -6.12
CA ALA A 93 -13.37 13.43 -4.94
C ALA A 93 -14.69 12.68 -5.24
N GLY A 94 -15.00 11.70 -4.40
CA GLY A 94 -16.15 10.81 -4.51
C GLY A 94 -15.90 9.50 -5.27
N ASP A 95 -14.76 9.35 -5.95
CA ASP A 95 -14.42 8.11 -6.63
C ASP A 95 -13.97 7.03 -5.62
N ALA A 96 -14.39 5.79 -5.87
CA ALA A 96 -13.97 4.61 -5.14
C ALA A 96 -13.32 3.62 -6.12
N ILE A 97 -12.14 3.13 -5.78
CA ILE A 97 -11.36 2.23 -6.63
C ILE A 97 -10.99 0.99 -5.81
N MET A 98 -11.38 -0.19 -6.30
CA MET A 98 -10.97 -1.47 -5.70
C MET A 98 -9.78 -2.04 -6.45
N HIS A 99 -8.77 -2.45 -5.71
CA HIS A 99 -7.57 -3.14 -6.17
C HIS A 99 -7.59 -4.58 -5.64
N PRO A 100 -7.99 -5.56 -6.46
CA PRO A 100 -7.95 -6.97 -6.06
C PRO A 100 -6.51 -7.52 -6.07
N PRO A 101 -6.26 -8.65 -5.39
CA PRO A 101 -5.00 -9.38 -5.47
C PRO A 101 -4.52 -9.58 -6.91
N GLY A 102 -3.22 -9.40 -7.13
CA GLY A 102 -2.58 -9.51 -8.44
C GLY A 102 -2.72 -8.28 -9.34
N GLU A 103 -3.54 -7.31 -8.99
CA GLU A 103 -3.66 -6.06 -9.76
C GLU A 103 -2.58 -5.08 -9.34
N ALA A 104 -1.67 -4.76 -10.28
CA ALA A 104 -0.65 -3.77 -10.02
C ALA A 104 -1.23 -2.35 -10.09
N HIS A 105 -0.94 -1.54 -9.07
CA HIS A 105 -1.50 -0.19 -8.95
C HIS A 105 -0.54 0.81 -8.30
N GLN A 106 -0.82 2.08 -8.52
CA GLN A 106 -0.17 3.22 -7.89
C GLN A 106 -1.08 4.44 -8.05
N ILE A 107 -1.22 5.22 -7.00
CA ILE A 107 -1.88 6.54 -7.07
C ILE A 107 -0.84 7.66 -7.06
N ARG A 108 -1.11 8.71 -7.83
CA ARG A 108 -0.30 9.93 -7.88
C ARG A 108 -1.21 11.14 -7.86
N ASN A 109 -0.84 12.14 -7.10
CA ASN A 109 -1.48 13.45 -7.20
C ASN A 109 -0.99 14.16 -8.47
N THR A 110 -1.85 14.23 -9.48
CA THR A 110 -1.62 14.97 -10.73
C THR A 110 -2.43 16.27 -10.81
N GLY A 111 -3.13 16.61 -9.71
CA GLY A 111 -3.86 17.85 -9.56
C GLY A 111 -2.99 19.00 -9.06
N THR A 112 -3.64 20.12 -8.74
CA THR A 112 -3.02 21.35 -8.23
C THR A 112 -3.16 21.53 -6.73
N ASP A 113 -4.08 20.80 -6.12
CA ASP A 113 -4.39 20.80 -4.69
C ASP A 113 -3.99 19.47 -4.04
N GLU A 114 -4.01 19.39 -2.72
CA GLU A 114 -3.77 18.14 -2.01
C GLU A 114 -4.80 17.07 -2.40
N LEU A 115 -4.32 15.88 -2.70
CA LEU A 115 -5.15 14.69 -2.89
C LEU A 115 -5.25 13.96 -1.55
N GLN A 116 -6.48 13.88 -1.02
CA GLN A 116 -6.76 13.15 0.22
C GLN A 116 -7.61 11.93 -0.09
N TYR A 117 -7.23 10.79 0.43
CA TYR A 117 -7.98 9.54 0.21
C TYR A 117 -7.82 8.58 1.39
N LEU A 118 -8.80 7.72 1.56
CA LEU A 118 -8.71 6.58 2.46
C LEU A 118 -8.14 5.38 1.72
N ILE A 119 -7.24 4.67 2.37
CA ILE A 119 -6.87 3.30 2.05
C ILE A 119 -7.59 2.41 3.07
N ILE A 120 -8.37 1.44 2.57
CA ILE A 120 -8.98 0.39 3.38
C ILE A 120 -8.49 -0.92 2.80
N ALA A 121 -7.67 -1.63 3.57
CA ALA A 121 -7.02 -2.86 3.16
C ALA A 121 -7.38 -3.99 4.12
N ASP A 122 -7.66 -5.19 3.59
CA ASP A 122 -7.80 -6.36 4.44
C ASP A 122 -6.42 -6.84 4.93
N ASN A 123 -6.40 -7.67 5.95
CA ASN A 123 -5.18 -8.18 6.57
C ASN A 123 -5.05 -9.69 6.38
N PRO A 124 -4.70 -10.17 5.17
CA PRO A 124 -4.43 -11.58 4.94
C PRO A 124 -3.21 -12.03 5.76
N PRO A 125 -3.16 -13.29 6.23
CA PRO A 125 -2.04 -13.79 7.05
C PRO A 125 -0.68 -13.73 6.34
N ILE A 126 -0.68 -13.82 5.02
CA ILE A 126 0.51 -13.77 4.17
C ILE A 126 0.17 -12.98 2.92
N ASP A 127 0.95 -11.95 2.64
CA ASP A 127 0.78 -11.12 1.45
C ASP A 127 2.14 -10.75 0.82
N PRO A 128 2.69 -11.60 -0.06
CA PRO A 128 3.81 -11.22 -0.90
C PRO A 128 3.43 -10.07 -1.83
N CYS A 129 4.37 -9.15 -2.03
CA CYS A 129 4.16 -7.99 -2.88
C CYS A 129 5.20 -7.96 -4.00
N VAL A 130 4.78 -7.65 -5.22
CA VAL A 130 5.67 -7.50 -6.38
C VAL A 130 5.70 -6.05 -6.86
N TYR A 131 6.83 -5.63 -7.42
CA TYR A 131 7.09 -4.28 -7.91
C TYR A 131 7.49 -4.35 -9.39
N PRO A 132 6.53 -4.27 -10.32
CA PRO A 132 6.80 -4.53 -11.75
C PRO A 132 7.86 -3.62 -12.36
N ASP A 133 7.88 -2.32 -12.01
CA ASP A 133 8.83 -1.37 -12.58
C ASP A 133 10.29 -1.65 -12.20
N SER A 134 10.54 -2.27 -11.05
CA SER A 134 11.90 -2.56 -10.56
C SER A 134 12.28 -4.03 -10.59
N GLY A 135 11.33 -4.91 -10.91
CA GLY A 135 11.53 -6.36 -10.90
C GLY A 135 11.86 -6.91 -9.51
N LYS A 136 11.38 -6.25 -8.44
CA LYS A 136 11.52 -6.71 -7.06
C LYS A 136 10.28 -7.47 -6.61
N ALA A 137 10.48 -8.31 -5.61
CA ALA A 137 9.40 -8.90 -4.83
C ALA A 137 9.74 -8.84 -3.35
N HIS A 138 8.71 -8.62 -2.55
CA HIS A 138 8.74 -8.74 -1.11
C HIS A 138 8.24 -10.14 -0.76
N VAL A 139 9.05 -10.92 -0.06
CA VAL A 139 8.71 -12.30 0.30
C VAL A 139 8.95 -12.55 1.79
N LEU A 140 8.12 -13.39 2.37
CA LEU A 140 8.29 -13.86 3.74
C LEU A 140 9.27 -15.03 3.75
N VAL A 141 10.18 -15.00 4.72
CA VAL A 141 11.15 -16.07 4.98
C VAL A 141 11.19 -16.38 6.49
N PRO A 142 11.67 -17.55 6.90
CA PRO A 142 11.91 -17.80 8.32
C PRO A 142 12.78 -16.70 8.94
N GLY A 143 12.25 -16.05 9.98
CA GLY A 143 12.93 -14.94 10.67
C GLY A 143 12.63 -13.55 10.15
N GLY A 144 11.74 -13.40 9.15
CA GLY A 144 11.28 -12.07 8.73
C GLY A 144 10.89 -11.95 7.27
N GLN A 145 11.16 -10.77 6.75
CA GLN A 145 10.80 -10.41 5.38
C GLN A 145 12.06 -9.99 4.62
N ILE A 146 12.15 -10.37 3.36
CA ILE A 146 13.24 -9.96 2.47
C ILE A 146 12.72 -9.35 1.18
N MET A 147 13.50 -8.45 0.62
CA MET A 147 13.26 -7.90 -0.71
C MET A 147 14.23 -8.55 -1.67
N ILE A 148 13.73 -9.24 -2.68
CA ILE A 148 14.52 -9.89 -3.72
C ILE A 148 14.30 -9.21 -5.06
N ARG A 149 15.26 -9.35 -5.97
CA ARG A 149 15.10 -8.98 -7.38
C ARG A 149 14.85 -10.24 -8.21
N HIS A 150 13.59 -10.54 -8.48
CA HIS A 150 13.20 -11.76 -9.18
C HIS A 150 13.68 -11.80 -10.65
N SER A 151 13.92 -10.65 -11.29
CA SER A 151 14.42 -10.58 -12.68
C SER A 151 15.85 -11.06 -12.84
N THR A 152 16.63 -11.12 -11.73
CA THR A 152 18.00 -11.62 -11.70
C THR A 152 18.16 -12.86 -10.81
N ALA A 153 17.06 -13.34 -10.22
CA ALA A 153 17.08 -14.56 -9.44
C ALA A 153 17.27 -15.78 -10.36
N GLU A 154 18.06 -16.72 -9.92
CA GLU A 154 18.19 -18.02 -10.57
C GLU A 154 16.86 -18.75 -10.53
N LYS A 155 16.46 -19.33 -11.65
CA LYS A 155 15.29 -20.21 -11.69
C LYS A 155 15.74 -21.63 -11.36
N LEU A 156 15.36 -22.07 -10.19
CA LEU A 156 15.60 -23.42 -9.74
C LEU A 156 14.37 -24.29 -10.05
N ASP A 157 14.58 -25.58 -10.28
CA ASP A 157 13.50 -26.54 -10.24
C ASP A 157 13.25 -27.00 -8.78
N TYR A 158 12.21 -27.81 -8.58
CA TYR A 158 11.82 -28.24 -7.25
C TYR A 158 12.89 -29.09 -6.54
N PHE A 159 13.73 -29.79 -7.31
CA PHE A 159 14.70 -30.74 -6.78
C PHE A 159 16.13 -30.19 -6.70
N ASP A 160 16.36 -28.98 -7.19
CA ASP A 160 17.69 -28.36 -7.18
C ASP A 160 18.25 -28.28 -5.75
N GLY A 161 19.36 -29.02 -5.52
CA GLY A 161 20.02 -29.07 -4.22
C GLY A 161 19.45 -30.06 -3.21
N GLU A 162 18.44 -30.85 -3.59
CA GLU A 162 17.80 -31.82 -2.70
C GLU A 162 18.22 -33.28 -2.98
N GLU A 163 18.81 -33.58 -4.14
CA GLU A 163 19.28 -34.90 -4.54
C GLU A 163 20.78 -34.98 -4.84
#